data_eb0fda6018b67966633f787c0de0cf89
#
_entry.id   eb0fda6018b67966633f787c0de0cf89
#
_cell.length_a   1.000
_cell.length_b   1.000
_cell.length_c   1.000
_cell.angle_alpha   90.00
_cell.angle_beta   90.00
_cell.angle_gamma   90.00
#
_symmetry.space_group_name_H-M   'P 1'
#
loop_
_entity.id
_entity.type
_entity.pdbx_description
1 polymer ?
#
loop_
_entity_poly.entity_id
_entity_poly.type
_entity_poly.pdbx_seq_one_letter_code
_entity_poly.pdbx_strand_id
1 'polypeptide(L)'
;MTKIKGNCVLITGGASGIGRIMGRLSLEKGARRLVIWDINEESISSAVEEFSKIGNVKGYKVDVSDSEQVASVAAKTTAECGNVDILINCAGIVANNATFEKQNIGDIERTMKINSIAPMVVAQQFLEGMIKRGHGHVCNIASAAGMISNP
;
A
#
# COMPACT_ATOMS: atom_id res chain seq x y z
N MET A 1 -1.16 16.93 -13.38
CA MET A 1 -0.99 16.38 -12.00
C MET A 1 -2.23 15.57 -11.67
N THR A 2 -2.08 14.32 -11.28
CA THR A 2 -3.20 13.44 -10.96
C THR A 2 -3.89 13.93 -9.68
N LYS A 3 -5.20 14.18 -9.74
CA LYS A 3 -6.00 14.62 -8.57
C LYS A 3 -6.57 13.39 -7.88
N ILE A 4 -6.78 13.44 -6.56
CA ILE A 4 -7.42 12.36 -5.79
C ILE A 4 -8.91 12.25 -6.15
N LYS A 5 -9.58 13.39 -6.33
CA LYS A 5 -11.01 13.45 -6.61
C LYS A 5 -11.38 12.64 -7.87
N GLY A 6 -12.34 11.74 -7.72
CA GLY A 6 -12.86 10.91 -8.79
C GLY A 6 -12.03 9.68 -9.14
N ASN A 7 -10.86 9.50 -8.53
CA ASN A 7 -9.93 8.40 -8.79
C ASN A 7 -10.04 7.26 -7.78
N CYS A 8 -9.64 6.06 -8.18
CA CYS A 8 -9.47 4.91 -7.30
C CYS A 8 -8.07 4.95 -6.70
N VAL A 9 -8.00 4.98 -5.38
CA VAL A 9 -6.75 5.00 -4.61
C VAL A 9 -6.54 3.64 -3.95
N LEU A 10 -5.39 3.01 -4.18
CA LEU A 10 -4.97 1.81 -3.48
C LEU A 10 -3.81 2.16 -2.54
N ILE A 11 -3.89 1.68 -1.30
CA ILE A 11 -2.84 1.90 -0.28
C ILE A 11 -2.43 0.56 0.31
N THR A 12 -1.16 0.18 0.19
CA THR A 12 -0.59 -0.95 0.94
C THR A 12 -0.24 -0.50 2.35
N GLY A 13 -0.48 -1.34 3.37
CA GLY A 13 -0.38 -0.93 4.78
C GLY A 13 -1.47 0.10 5.15
N GLY A 14 -2.59 0.09 4.44
CA GLY A 14 -3.63 1.11 4.56
C GLY A 14 -4.57 0.96 5.76
N ALA A 15 -4.44 -0.10 6.54
CA ALA A 15 -5.30 -0.35 7.70
C ALA A 15 -4.78 0.27 9.00
N SER A 16 -3.54 0.76 9.04
CA SER A 16 -2.91 1.30 10.24
C SER A 16 -2.00 2.51 9.94
N GLY A 17 -1.58 3.20 10.99
CA GLY A 17 -0.56 4.25 10.95
C GLY A 17 -0.77 5.29 9.85
N ILE A 18 0.31 5.61 9.14
CA ILE A 18 0.33 6.62 8.07
C ILE A 18 -0.62 6.23 6.93
N GLY A 19 -0.64 4.94 6.54
CA GLY A 19 -1.52 4.45 5.48
C GLY A 19 -3.00 4.68 5.78
N ARG A 20 -3.44 4.44 7.02
CA ARG A 20 -4.82 4.70 7.47
C ARG A 20 -5.19 6.18 7.40
N ILE A 21 -4.27 7.06 7.82
CA ILE A 21 -4.48 8.53 7.73
C ILE A 21 -4.61 8.95 6.27
N MET A 22 -3.72 8.46 5.40
CA MET A 22 -3.77 8.75 3.96
C MET A 22 -5.05 8.22 3.31
N GLY A 23 -5.55 7.06 3.75
CA GLY A 23 -6.82 6.49 3.32
C GLY A 23 -8.00 7.40 3.63
N ARG A 24 -8.11 7.86 4.89
CA ARG A 24 -9.13 8.83 5.32
C ARG A 24 -9.08 10.10 4.47
N LEU A 25 -7.90 10.73 4.38
CA LEU A 25 -7.71 11.95 3.62
C LEU A 25 -8.04 11.77 2.12
N SER A 26 -7.80 10.59 1.57
CA SER A 26 -8.16 10.30 0.18
C SER A 26 -9.66 10.32 -0.03
N LEU A 27 -10.44 9.72 0.86
CA LEU A 27 -11.90 9.75 0.80
C LEU A 27 -12.45 11.17 1.03
N GLU A 28 -11.94 11.90 2.02
CA GLU A 28 -12.32 13.29 2.30
C GLU A 28 -12.03 14.22 1.11
N LYS A 29 -10.98 13.93 0.34
CA LYS A 29 -10.64 14.62 -0.92
C LYS A 29 -11.45 14.13 -2.13
N GLY A 30 -12.45 13.28 -1.92
CA GLY A 30 -13.38 12.82 -2.94
C GLY A 30 -12.82 11.70 -3.83
N ALA A 31 -11.97 10.82 -3.32
CA ALA A 31 -11.64 9.59 -4.03
C ALA A 31 -12.93 8.83 -4.39
N ARG A 32 -13.01 8.34 -5.62
CA ARG A 32 -14.14 7.53 -6.09
C ARG A 32 -14.23 6.21 -5.32
N ARG A 33 -13.07 5.68 -4.96
CA ARG A 33 -12.93 4.45 -4.17
C ARG A 33 -11.58 4.44 -3.47
N LEU A 34 -11.57 3.93 -2.25
CA LEU A 34 -10.36 3.54 -1.53
C LEU A 34 -10.25 2.02 -1.51
N VAL A 35 -9.07 1.50 -1.83
CA VAL A 35 -8.72 0.10 -1.67
C VAL A 35 -7.59 0.01 -0.63
N ILE A 36 -7.79 -0.83 0.37
CA ILE A 36 -6.81 -1.07 1.43
C ILE A 36 -6.25 -2.48 1.27
N TRP A 37 -4.93 -2.59 1.18
CA TRP A 37 -4.20 -3.83 1.31
C TRP A 37 -3.42 -3.82 2.63
N ASP A 38 -3.62 -4.83 3.45
CA ASP A 38 -2.89 -4.97 4.71
C ASP A 38 -2.75 -6.46 5.07
N ILE A 39 -1.81 -6.80 5.93
CA ILE A 39 -1.63 -8.16 6.41
C ILE A 39 -2.58 -8.49 7.58
N ASN A 40 -3.00 -7.48 8.33
CA ASN A 40 -3.82 -7.63 9.54
C ASN A 40 -5.31 -7.50 9.22
N GLU A 41 -6.02 -8.62 9.29
CA GLU A 41 -7.45 -8.71 8.93
C GLU A 41 -8.37 -7.93 9.88
N GLU A 42 -8.07 -7.89 11.17
CA GLU A 42 -8.84 -7.13 12.16
C GLU A 42 -8.70 -5.62 11.91
N SER A 43 -7.47 -5.16 11.63
CA SER A 43 -7.22 -3.77 11.27
C SER A 43 -7.92 -3.37 9.99
N ILE A 44 -7.96 -4.25 8.98
CA ILE A 44 -8.69 -4.04 7.73
C ILE A 44 -10.18 -3.87 8.03
N SER A 45 -10.77 -4.79 8.80
CA SER A 45 -12.20 -4.75 9.15
C SER A 45 -12.56 -3.45 9.86
N SER A 46 -11.77 -3.04 10.86
CA SER A 46 -11.92 -1.78 11.58
C SER A 46 -11.81 -0.56 10.66
N ALA A 47 -10.81 -0.55 9.76
CA ALA A 47 -10.62 0.56 8.83
C ALA A 47 -11.76 0.65 7.81
N VAL A 48 -12.23 -0.49 7.29
CA VAL A 48 -13.36 -0.54 6.35
C VAL A 48 -14.64 -0.06 7.02
N GLU A 49 -14.94 -0.48 8.26
CA GLU A 49 -16.11 0.00 9.00
C GLU A 49 -16.07 1.51 9.20
N GLU A 50 -14.93 2.06 9.62
CA GLU A 50 -14.74 3.49 9.80
C GLU A 50 -14.94 4.26 8.48
N PHE A 51 -14.25 3.82 7.45
CA PHE A 51 -14.18 4.55 6.17
C PHE A 51 -15.44 4.41 5.32
N SER A 52 -16.23 3.36 5.52
CA SER A 52 -17.53 3.22 4.88
C SER A 52 -18.51 4.34 5.23
N LYS A 53 -18.29 5.04 6.34
CA LYS A 53 -19.07 6.22 6.75
C LYS A 53 -18.69 7.49 5.96
N ILE A 54 -17.53 7.46 5.28
CA ILE A 54 -17.00 8.60 4.53
C ILE A 54 -17.16 8.38 3.02
N GLY A 55 -16.96 7.16 2.56
CA GLY A 55 -17.00 6.86 1.13
C GLY A 55 -16.88 5.37 0.79
N ASN A 56 -16.68 5.08 -0.48
CA ASN A 56 -16.60 3.71 -0.97
C ASN A 56 -15.22 3.13 -0.66
N VAL A 57 -15.16 2.09 0.16
CA VAL A 57 -13.93 1.42 0.59
C VAL A 57 -14.03 -0.09 0.43
N LYS A 58 -12.92 -0.72 0.08
CA LYS A 58 -12.74 -2.17 0.04
C LYS A 58 -11.39 -2.54 0.66
N GLY A 59 -11.38 -3.57 1.50
CA GLY A 59 -10.15 -4.08 2.11
C GLY A 59 -9.84 -5.49 1.62
N TYR A 60 -8.55 -5.79 1.48
CA TYR A 60 -8.05 -7.13 1.17
C TYR A 60 -6.87 -7.47 2.08
N LYS A 61 -6.85 -8.71 2.60
CA LYS A 61 -5.70 -9.25 3.31
C LYS A 61 -4.64 -9.64 2.29
N VAL A 62 -3.47 -9.02 2.39
CA VAL A 62 -2.34 -9.25 1.48
C VAL A 62 -1.04 -9.17 2.26
N ASP A 63 -0.23 -10.21 2.16
CA ASP A 63 1.18 -10.13 2.47
C ASP A 63 1.92 -9.63 1.23
N VAL A 64 2.36 -8.38 1.25
CA VAL A 64 3.06 -7.75 0.10
C VAL A 64 4.42 -8.39 -0.17
N SER A 65 4.94 -9.19 0.75
CA SER A 65 6.17 -9.96 0.54
C SER A 65 5.96 -11.23 -0.28
N ASP A 66 4.70 -11.65 -0.47
CA ASP A 66 4.32 -12.81 -1.29
C ASP A 66 3.88 -12.33 -2.68
N SER A 67 4.73 -12.52 -3.68
CA SER A 67 4.48 -12.07 -5.04
C SER A 67 3.30 -12.77 -5.73
N GLU A 68 3.02 -14.04 -5.40
CA GLU A 68 1.89 -14.77 -5.95
C GLU A 68 0.58 -14.24 -5.36
N GLN A 69 0.55 -14.01 -4.06
CA GLN A 69 -0.59 -13.41 -3.39
C GLN A 69 -0.84 -11.98 -3.91
N VAL A 70 0.22 -11.19 -4.11
CA VAL A 70 0.12 -9.84 -4.71
C VAL A 70 -0.52 -9.91 -6.10
N ALA A 71 -0.07 -10.80 -6.97
CA ALA A 71 -0.62 -10.94 -8.32
C ALA A 71 -2.11 -11.36 -8.28
N SER A 72 -2.43 -12.36 -7.48
CA SER A 72 -3.81 -12.86 -7.31
C SER A 72 -4.76 -11.76 -6.81
N VAL A 73 -4.36 -11.03 -5.75
CA VAL A 73 -5.21 -9.99 -5.17
C VAL A 73 -5.24 -8.73 -6.05
N ALA A 74 -4.22 -8.45 -6.84
CA ALA A 74 -4.25 -7.38 -7.83
C ALA A 74 -5.29 -7.64 -8.92
N ALA A 75 -5.35 -8.87 -9.44
CA ALA A 75 -6.38 -9.28 -10.40
C ALA A 75 -7.79 -9.16 -9.78
N LYS A 76 -7.97 -9.64 -8.55
CA LYS A 76 -9.23 -9.51 -7.80
C LYS A 76 -9.60 -8.04 -7.57
N THR A 77 -8.65 -7.22 -7.16
CA THR A 77 -8.84 -5.77 -6.97
C THR A 77 -9.35 -5.12 -8.24
N THR A 78 -8.71 -5.40 -9.38
CA THR A 78 -9.11 -4.84 -10.67
C THR A 78 -10.51 -5.31 -11.10
N ALA A 79 -10.84 -6.58 -10.89
CA ALA A 79 -12.15 -7.13 -11.23
C ALA A 79 -13.28 -6.52 -10.38
N GLU A 80 -13.08 -6.36 -9.07
CA GLU A 80 -14.11 -5.89 -8.14
C GLU A 80 -14.17 -4.36 -8.00
N CYS A 81 -13.04 -3.69 -8.13
CA CYS A 81 -12.91 -2.25 -7.86
C CYS A 81 -12.68 -1.40 -9.11
N GLY A 82 -12.40 -2.03 -10.23
CA GLY A 82 -11.99 -1.36 -11.45
C GLY A 82 -10.52 -0.94 -11.41
N ASN A 83 -10.16 -0.07 -12.36
CA ASN A 83 -8.78 0.40 -12.47
C ASN A 83 -8.33 1.16 -11.22
N VAL A 84 -7.13 0.85 -10.76
CA VAL A 84 -6.39 1.63 -9.78
C VAL A 84 -5.74 2.80 -10.52
N ASP A 85 -6.03 4.01 -10.07
CA ASP A 85 -5.53 5.24 -10.67
C ASP A 85 -4.36 5.83 -9.86
N ILE A 86 -4.38 5.63 -8.55
CA ILE A 86 -3.33 6.07 -7.63
C ILE A 86 -2.94 4.88 -6.74
N LEU A 87 -1.67 4.50 -6.80
CA LEU A 87 -1.06 3.52 -5.91
C LEU A 87 -0.18 4.24 -4.88
N ILE A 88 -0.41 3.95 -3.61
CA ILE A 88 0.45 4.41 -2.52
C ILE A 88 1.06 3.18 -1.84
N ASN A 89 2.34 2.94 -2.09
CA ASN A 89 3.12 1.94 -1.38
C ASN A 89 3.52 2.49 -0.02
N CYS A 90 2.80 2.08 1.03
CA CYS A 90 3.01 2.53 2.41
C CYS A 90 3.29 1.36 3.37
N ALA A 91 3.08 0.12 2.95
CA ALA A 91 3.48 -1.04 3.74
C ALA A 91 4.99 -1.02 3.97
N GLY A 92 5.38 -1.17 5.23
CA GLY A 92 6.78 -1.19 5.61
C GLY A 92 6.95 -1.69 7.05
N ILE A 93 8.10 -2.23 7.34
CA ILE A 93 8.47 -2.70 8.67
C ILE A 93 9.84 -2.17 9.08
N VAL A 94 10.05 -2.12 10.39
CA VAL A 94 11.39 -2.15 10.99
C VAL A 94 11.49 -3.50 11.67
N ALA A 95 12.22 -4.42 11.06
CA ALA A 95 12.45 -5.73 11.66
C ALA A 95 13.58 -5.61 12.67
N ASN A 96 13.27 -5.86 13.94
CA ASN A 96 14.21 -5.83 15.05
C ASN A 96 14.85 -4.43 15.32
N ASN A 97 14.66 -3.90 16.50
CA ASN A 97 15.23 -2.60 16.91
C ASN A 97 16.61 -2.81 17.59
N ALA A 98 17.51 -3.52 16.89
CA ALA A 98 18.85 -3.81 17.35
C ALA A 98 19.89 -3.10 16.48
N THR A 99 21.07 -2.89 17.05
CA THR A 99 22.24 -2.42 16.30
C THR A 99 22.60 -3.41 15.18
N PHE A 100 23.18 -2.92 14.09
CA PHE A 100 23.34 -3.70 12.86
C PHE A 100 24.09 -5.03 13.09
N GLU A 101 25.13 -5.05 13.92
CA GLU A 101 25.90 -6.25 14.23
C GLU A 101 25.12 -7.32 15.03
N LYS A 102 23.96 -6.96 15.57
CA LYS A 102 23.05 -7.87 16.29
C LYS A 102 21.84 -8.30 15.49
N GLN A 103 21.69 -7.77 14.29
CA GLN A 103 20.60 -8.19 13.40
C GLN A 103 20.88 -9.57 12.82
N ASN A 104 19.87 -10.42 12.75
CA ASN A 104 19.97 -11.69 12.03
C ASN A 104 19.66 -11.50 10.54
N ILE A 105 20.18 -12.40 9.70
CA ILE A 105 19.99 -12.35 8.26
C ILE A 105 18.50 -12.36 7.85
N GLY A 106 17.69 -13.16 8.52
CA GLY A 106 16.25 -13.24 8.23
C GLY A 106 15.51 -11.91 8.43
N ASP A 107 15.88 -11.12 9.45
CA ASP A 107 15.31 -9.80 9.65
C ASP A 107 15.74 -8.81 8.55
N ILE A 108 17.01 -8.89 8.13
CA ILE A 108 17.53 -8.08 7.03
C ILE A 108 16.79 -8.43 5.72
N GLU A 109 16.71 -9.70 5.37
CA GLU A 109 16.02 -10.17 4.17
C GLU A 109 14.54 -9.78 4.17
N ARG A 110 13.87 -9.96 5.30
CA ARG A 110 12.47 -9.57 5.45
C ARG A 110 12.26 -8.07 5.27
N THR A 111 13.14 -7.25 5.86
CA THR A 111 13.09 -5.80 5.72
C THR A 111 13.27 -5.39 4.25
N MET A 112 14.26 -5.93 3.57
CA MET A 112 14.50 -5.67 2.16
C MET A 112 13.33 -6.12 1.29
N LYS A 113 12.78 -7.29 1.57
CA LYS A 113 11.65 -7.85 0.83
C LYS A 113 10.40 -6.98 0.91
N ILE A 114 10.06 -6.49 2.11
CA ILE A 114 8.86 -5.68 2.33
C ILE A 114 9.09 -4.21 1.93
N ASN A 115 10.21 -3.60 2.34
CA ASN A 115 10.40 -2.16 2.17
C ASN A 115 10.93 -1.77 0.79
N SER A 116 11.58 -2.71 0.08
CA SER A 116 12.25 -2.39 -1.20
C SER A 116 11.65 -3.17 -2.38
N ILE A 117 11.51 -4.49 -2.28
CA ILE A 117 11.06 -5.34 -3.39
C ILE A 117 9.55 -5.25 -3.56
N ALA A 118 8.79 -5.34 -2.48
CA ALA A 118 7.32 -5.35 -2.54
C ALA A 118 6.73 -4.12 -3.25
N PRO A 119 7.18 -2.86 -3.00
CA PRO A 119 6.68 -1.71 -3.75
C PRO A 119 6.83 -1.83 -5.27
N MET A 120 7.90 -2.46 -5.75
CA MET A 120 8.15 -2.70 -7.17
C MET A 120 7.19 -3.77 -7.72
N VAL A 121 7.04 -4.88 -7.00
CA VAL A 121 6.15 -5.99 -7.38
C VAL A 121 4.70 -5.53 -7.42
N VAL A 122 4.25 -4.76 -6.43
CA VAL A 122 2.89 -4.19 -6.38
C VAL A 122 2.69 -3.21 -7.52
N ALA A 123 3.63 -2.29 -7.75
CA ALA A 123 3.52 -1.32 -8.84
C ALA A 123 3.42 -2.00 -10.22
N GLN A 124 4.19 -3.06 -10.45
CA GLN A 124 4.17 -3.82 -11.69
C GLN A 124 2.78 -4.34 -12.05
N GLN A 125 1.94 -4.69 -11.07
CA GLN A 125 0.59 -5.20 -11.31
C GLN A 125 -0.36 -4.15 -11.93
N PHE A 126 -0.10 -2.87 -11.72
CA PHE A 126 -1.02 -1.79 -12.13
C PHE A 126 -0.45 -0.88 -13.21
N LEU A 127 0.89 -0.85 -13.38
CA LEU A 127 1.57 0.08 -14.29
C LEU A 127 1.15 -0.08 -15.74
N GLU A 128 1.01 -1.31 -16.24
CA GLU A 128 0.58 -1.54 -17.62
C GLU A 128 -0.78 -0.91 -17.90
N GLY A 129 -1.74 -1.08 -16.98
CA GLY A 129 -3.05 -0.47 -17.08
C GLY A 129 -3.01 1.05 -17.02
N MET A 130 -2.16 1.62 -16.14
CA MET A 130 -1.96 3.08 -16.06
C MET A 130 -1.36 3.64 -17.35
N ILE A 131 -0.36 2.96 -17.91
CA ILE A 131 0.30 3.35 -19.17
C ILE A 131 -0.70 3.32 -20.34
N LYS A 132 -1.45 2.22 -20.50
CA LYS A 132 -2.45 2.08 -21.56
C LYS A 132 -3.52 3.17 -21.53
N ARG A 133 -3.89 3.64 -20.34
CA ARG A 133 -4.87 4.72 -20.17
C ARG A 133 -4.26 6.12 -20.25
N GLY A 134 -2.94 6.26 -20.28
CA GLY A 134 -2.26 7.55 -20.17
C GLY A 134 -2.55 8.28 -18.85
N HIS A 135 -2.95 7.54 -17.81
CA HIS A 135 -3.37 8.08 -16.52
C HIS A 135 -3.01 7.14 -15.39
N GLY A 136 -2.31 7.66 -14.40
CA GLY A 136 -1.91 6.93 -13.19
C GLY A 136 -0.90 7.71 -12.36
N HIS A 137 -0.76 7.31 -11.10
CA HIS A 137 0.24 7.86 -10.19
C HIS A 137 0.71 6.79 -9.22
N VAL A 138 2.02 6.67 -9.02
CA VAL A 138 2.62 5.80 -8.00
C VAL A 138 3.37 6.67 -7.01
N CYS A 139 3.07 6.49 -5.73
CA CYS A 139 3.73 7.14 -4.60
C CYS A 139 4.35 6.06 -3.71
N ASN A 140 5.63 6.19 -3.41
CA ASN A 140 6.31 5.32 -2.45
C ASN A 140 6.60 6.10 -1.18
N ILE A 141 6.19 5.58 -0.04
CA ILE A 141 6.51 6.17 1.27
C ILE A 141 7.91 5.69 1.65
N ALA A 142 8.84 6.62 1.64
CA ALA A 142 10.23 6.42 2.05
C ALA A 142 10.47 6.97 3.46
N SER A 143 11.69 6.84 3.94
CA SER A 143 12.10 7.37 5.23
C SER A 143 13.35 8.22 5.10
N ALA A 144 13.43 9.29 5.88
CA ALA A 144 14.65 10.07 6.05
C ALA A 144 15.81 9.22 6.62
N ALA A 145 15.50 8.14 7.35
CA ALA A 145 16.50 7.19 7.84
C ALA A 145 17.31 6.49 6.72
N GLY A 146 16.82 6.50 5.49
CA GLY A 146 17.58 6.05 4.32
C GLY A 146 18.60 7.07 3.79
N MET A 147 18.55 8.31 4.28
CA MET A 147 19.40 9.42 3.83
C MET A 147 20.35 9.94 4.91
N ILE A 148 19.99 9.74 6.17
CA ILE A 148 20.77 10.17 7.32
C ILE A 148 21.08 8.96 8.22
N SER A 149 22.26 8.94 8.81
CA SER A 149 22.62 7.95 9.82
C SER A 149 21.64 8.04 10.99
N ASN A 150 21.04 6.91 11.33
CA ASN A 150 20.24 6.77 12.54
C ASN A 150 21.08 5.91 13.53
N PRO A 151 21.54 6.48 14.64
CA PRO A 151 22.37 5.75 15.60
C PRO A 151 21.58 4.64 16.32
#